data_38ff58477666fe1d92deba0e2611304e
#
_entry.id   38ff58477666fe1d92deba0e2611304e
#
_cell.length_a   1.000
_cell.length_b   1.000
_cell.length_c   1.000
_cell.angle_alpha   90.00
_cell.angle_beta   90.00
_cell.angle_gamma   90.00
#
_symmetry.space_group_name_H-M   'P 1'
#
loop_
_entity.id
_entity.type
_entity.pdbx_description
1 polymer ?
#
loop_
_entity_poly.entity_id
_entity_poly.type
_entity_poly.pdbx_seq_one_letter_code
_entity_poly.pdbx_strand_id
1 'polypeptide(L)'
;ELMSETGPELSAAGYDVRVPALSTRKATPSLRLTSEGASSTVVGANQLANVRWSAVFDDVELTAADISRLAKEARPLVRSGGRWVALDHADLTAAAAALAERSNTTQLTGAEMLRHALGLDGTQLAGGMSLHGSSWAADLMESAKSVATNPVVTPDGFDGDLRSYQSEALGWL
;
A
#
# COMPACT_ATOMS: atom_id res chain seq x y z
N GLU A 1 -11.56 -9.61 23.62
CA GLU A 1 -12.59 -9.84 24.66
C GLU A 1 -12.56 -8.73 25.69
N LEU A 2 -11.45 -8.50 26.44
CA LEU A 2 -11.35 -7.42 27.43
C LEU A 2 -11.65 -6.03 26.82
N MET A 3 -11.17 -5.75 25.61
CA MET A 3 -11.32 -4.43 24.96
C MET A 3 -12.70 -4.22 24.32
N SER A 4 -13.37 -5.27 23.90
CA SER A 4 -14.64 -5.19 23.15
C SER A 4 -15.88 -5.55 23.94
N GLU A 5 -15.75 -6.40 24.94
CA GLU A 5 -16.87 -6.96 25.72
C GLU A 5 -16.75 -6.62 27.19
N THR A 6 -15.74 -7.14 27.87
CA THR A 6 -15.59 -7.01 29.33
C THR A 6 -15.28 -5.57 29.77
N GLY A 7 -14.55 -4.80 28.96
CA GLY A 7 -14.22 -3.40 29.30
C GLY A 7 -15.44 -2.51 29.49
N PRO A 8 -16.39 -2.46 28.53
CA PRO A 8 -17.63 -1.72 28.67
C PRO A 8 -18.50 -2.18 29.86
N GLU A 9 -18.58 -3.50 30.11
CA GLU A 9 -19.34 -4.06 31.25
C GLU A 9 -18.75 -3.63 32.58
N LEU A 10 -17.42 -3.70 32.74
CA LEU A 10 -16.74 -3.24 33.96
C LEU A 10 -16.90 -1.73 34.15
N SER A 11 -16.84 -0.95 33.07
CA SER A 11 -17.06 0.49 33.12
C SER A 11 -18.49 0.83 33.55
N ALA A 12 -19.48 0.08 33.07
CA ALA A 12 -20.88 0.20 33.47
C ALA A 12 -21.08 -0.20 34.96
N ALA A 13 -20.27 -1.10 35.49
CA ALA A 13 -20.24 -1.49 36.89
C ALA A 13 -19.49 -0.49 37.81
N GLY A 14 -19.00 0.64 37.26
CA GLY A 14 -18.37 1.74 38.03
C GLY A 14 -16.84 1.62 38.16
N TYR A 15 -16.20 0.70 37.47
CA TYR A 15 -14.73 0.58 37.48
C TYR A 15 -14.10 1.54 36.46
N ASP A 16 -12.97 2.17 36.83
CA ASP A 16 -12.14 2.97 35.89
C ASP A 16 -11.33 2.03 34.99
N VAL A 17 -11.92 1.63 33.86
CA VAL A 17 -11.34 0.69 32.93
C VAL A 17 -10.54 1.45 31.87
N ARG A 18 -9.21 1.35 31.95
CA ARG A 18 -8.28 1.97 30.98
C ARG A 18 -7.83 0.93 29.96
N VAL A 19 -8.59 0.82 28.88
CA VAL A 19 -8.22 -0.02 27.72
C VAL A 19 -7.70 0.85 26.59
N PRO A 20 -6.70 0.39 25.83
CA PRO A 20 -6.25 1.08 24.63
C PRO A 20 -7.40 1.23 23.62
N ALA A 21 -7.44 2.38 22.93
CA ALA A 21 -8.47 2.61 21.92
C ALA A 21 -8.34 1.59 20.79
N LEU A 22 -9.40 0.80 20.58
CA LEU A 22 -9.52 -0.10 19.42
C LEU A 22 -10.13 0.70 18.26
N SER A 23 -9.52 0.62 17.08
CA SER A 23 -10.09 1.22 15.88
C SER A 23 -11.32 0.42 15.43
N THR A 24 -12.40 1.11 15.11
CA THR A 24 -13.58 0.51 14.46
C THR A 24 -13.38 0.37 12.95
N ARG A 25 -12.34 1.00 12.39
CA ARG A 25 -12.00 0.92 10.98
C ARG A 25 -11.30 -0.41 10.69
N LYS A 26 -11.77 -1.10 9.67
CA LYS A 26 -11.11 -2.29 9.14
C LYS A 26 -9.89 -1.87 8.30
N ALA A 27 -8.72 -2.46 8.58
CA ALA A 27 -7.54 -2.23 7.76
C ALA A 27 -7.69 -2.92 6.41
N THR A 28 -7.39 -2.19 5.33
CA THR A 28 -7.42 -2.76 3.98
C THR A 28 -6.03 -3.22 3.59
N PRO A 29 -5.84 -4.52 3.26
CA PRO A 29 -4.54 -5.04 2.86
C PRO A 29 -4.13 -4.55 1.48
N SER A 30 -2.90 -4.10 1.35
CA SER A 30 -2.25 -3.76 0.09
C SER A 30 -0.86 -4.40 0.02
N LEU A 31 -0.31 -4.52 -1.18
CA LEU A 31 1.08 -4.96 -1.38
C LEU A 31 2.00 -3.75 -1.49
N ARG A 32 3.22 -3.91 -0.99
CA ARG A 32 4.31 -2.97 -1.19
C ARG A 32 5.47 -3.68 -1.85
N LEU A 33 5.93 -3.11 -2.96
CA LEU A 33 7.16 -3.48 -3.64
C LEU A 33 8.20 -2.39 -3.34
N THR A 34 9.27 -2.73 -2.65
CA THR A 34 10.37 -1.82 -2.37
C THR A 34 11.57 -2.20 -3.21
N SER A 35 12.06 -1.28 -4.03
CA SER A 35 13.31 -1.46 -4.79
C SER A 35 14.50 -0.96 -3.98
N GLU A 36 15.51 -1.82 -3.86
CA GLU A 36 16.78 -1.53 -3.19
C GLU A 36 17.85 -1.30 -4.24
N GLY A 37 18.16 -0.05 -4.54
CA GLY A 37 19.26 0.36 -5.43
C GLY A 37 19.33 -0.38 -6.76
N ALA A 38 19.63 0.33 -7.83
CA ALA A 38 19.88 -0.31 -9.12
C ALA A 38 21.27 -0.99 -9.11
N SER A 39 21.31 -2.27 -9.37
CA SER A 39 22.56 -3.02 -9.52
C SER A 39 23.17 -2.89 -10.92
N SER A 40 22.56 -2.11 -11.83
CA SER A 40 23.01 -1.99 -13.21
C SER A 40 23.23 -0.54 -13.64
N THR A 41 24.19 -0.34 -14.52
CA THR A 41 24.44 0.93 -15.22
C THR A 41 23.39 1.27 -16.29
N VAL A 42 22.46 0.35 -16.55
CA VAL A 42 21.35 0.51 -17.50
C VAL A 42 20.22 1.25 -16.81
N VAL A 43 19.78 2.35 -17.37
CA VAL A 43 18.63 3.15 -16.89
C VAL A 43 17.41 2.85 -17.76
N GLY A 44 16.22 2.89 -17.18
CA GLY A 44 14.95 2.74 -17.90
C GLY A 44 14.28 1.38 -17.69
N ALA A 45 13.43 0.99 -18.65
CA ALA A 45 12.58 -0.20 -18.54
C ALA A 45 13.36 -1.52 -18.31
N ASN A 46 14.59 -1.59 -18.76
CA ASN A 46 15.48 -2.75 -18.60
C ASN A 46 16.41 -2.66 -17.38
N GLN A 47 16.28 -1.61 -16.56
CA GLN A 47 17.05 -1.46 -15.33
C GLN A 47 16.69 -2.58 -14.35
N LEU A 48 17.65 -3.39 -13.96
CA LEU A 48 17.47 -4.46 -12.99
C LEU A 48 17.69 -3.90 -11.57
N ALA A 49 16.75 -4.15 -10.67
CA ALA A 49 16.83 -3.77 -9.27
C ALA A 49 16.53 -4.95 -8.35
N ASN A 50 17.18 -4.98 -7.19
CA ASN A 50 16.79 -5.87 -6.12
C ASN A 50 15.46 -5.38 -5.54
N VAL A 51 14.57 -6.33 -5.24
CA VAL A 51 13.23 -6.00 -4.73
C VAL A 51 12.89 -6.80 -3.49
N ARG A 52 12.07 -6.19 -2.64
CA ARG A 52 11.50 -6.80 -1.46
C ARG A 52 9.99 -6.59 -1.45
N TRP A 53 9.28 -7.64 -1.10
CA TRP A 53 7.83 -7.66 -0.99
C TRP A 53 7.38 -7.62 0.46
N SER A 54 6.36 -6.83 0.74
CA SER A 54 5.68 -6.77 2.03
C SER A 54 4.19 -6.51 1.83
N ALA A 55 3.38 -6.82 2.84
CA ALA A 55 1.99 -6.42 2.86
C ALA A 55 1.82 -5.25 3.83
N VAL A 56 0.93 -4.32 3.49
CA VAL A 56 0.65 -3.14 4.31
C VAL A 56 -0.81 -3.17 4.70
N PHE A 57 -1.07 -3.05 5.98
CA PHE A 57 -2.40 -2.91 6.57
C PHE A 57 -2.50 -1.51 7.18
N ASP A 58 -3.21 -0.60 6.54
CA ASP A 58 -3.19 0.85 6.77
C ASP A 58 -1.77 1.44 6.65
N ASP A 59 -1.08 1.68 7.76
CA ASP A 59 0.30 2.19 7.85
C ASP A 59 1.30 1.16 8.38
N VAL A 60 0.83 -0.06 8.70
CA VAL A 60 1.66 -1.11 9.27
C VAL A 60 2.16 -2.04 8.18
N GLU A 61 3.46 -2.05 7.96
CA GLU A 61 4.13 -2.97 7.04
C GLU A 61 4.43 -4.30 7.74
N LEU A 62 3.98 -5.39 7.13
CA LEU A 62 4.13 -6.75 7.63
C LEU A 62 4.89 -7.61 6.62
N THR A 63 5.90 -8.32 7.13
CA THR A 63 6.60 -9.35 6.37
C THR A 63 5.80 -10.65 6.32
N ALA A 64 6.19 -11.58 5.46
CA ALA A 64 5.59 -12.92 5.41
C ALA A 64 5.69 -13.65 6.78
N ALA A 65 6.79 -13.43 7.53
CA ALA A 65 6.97 -13.99 8.86
C ALA A 65 5.99 -13.39 9.88
N ASP A 66 5.77 -12.06 9.83
CA ASP A 66 4.80 -11.37 10.68
C ASP A 66 3.38 -11.87 10.43
N ILE A 67 3.00 -11.98 9.16
CA ILE A 67 1.68 -12.50 8.77
C ILE A 67 1.50 -13.94 9.26
N SER A 68 2.51 -14.79 9.08
CA SER A 68 2.47 -16.19 9.53
C SER A 68 2.33 -16.29 11.06
N ARG A 69 2.89 -15.36 11.80
CA ARG A 69 2.75 -15.27 13.26
C ARG A 69 1.34 -14.80 13.63
N LEU A 70 0.88 -13.69 13.06
CA LEU A 70 -0.43 -13.11 13.33
C LEU A 70 -1.59 -14.02 12.94
N ALA A 71 -1.45 -14.79 11.86
CA ALA A 71 -2.46 -15.76 11.42
C ALA A 71 -2.73 -16.89 12.43
N LYS A 72 -1.81 -17.13 13.39
CA LYS A 72 -1.98 -18.11 14.47
C LYS A 72 -2.68 -17.54 15.70
N GLU A 73 -2.82 -16.22 15.77
CA GLU A 73 -3.48 -15.56 16.90
C GLU A 73 -5.00 -15.62 16.71
N ALA A 74 -5.75 -15.88 17.77
CA ALA A 74 -7.22 -15.93 17.71
C ALA A 74 -7.83 -14.56 17.32
N ARG A 75 -7.16 -13.47 17.72
CA ARG A 75 -7.54 -12.10 17.37
C ARG A 75 -6.26 -11.32 17.03
N PRO A 76 -5.84 -11.30 15.76
CA PRO A 76 -4.63 -10.60 15.37
C PRO A 76 -4.82 -9.08 15.47
N LEU A 77 -3.96 -8.45 16.24
CA LEU A 77 -3.98 -7.00 16.47
C LEU A 77 -2.64 -6.40 16.08
N VAL A 78 -2.70 -5.27 15.40
CA VAL A 78 -1.52 -4.43 15.08
C VAL A 78 -1.74 -3.01 15.59
N ARG A 79 -0.66 -2.29 15.83
CA ARG A 79 -0.73 -0.89 16.26
C ARG A 79 -0.50 0.03 15.06
N SER A 80 -1.53 0.78 14.70
CA SER A 80 -1.55 1.73 13.58
C SER A 80 -1.95 3.11 14.11
N GLY A 81 -1.16 4.15 13.84
CA GLY A 81 -1.46 5.52 14.26
C GLY A 81 -1.74 5.70 15.77
N GLY A 82 -1.08 4.88 16.62
CA GLY A 82 -1.29 4.91 18.07
C GLY A 82 -2.52 4.17 18.59
N ARG A 83 -3.33 3.57 17.71
CA ARG A 83 -4.52 2.77 18.04
C ARG A 83 -4.29 1.30 17.71
N TRP A 84 -5.01 0.41 18.39
CA TRP A 84 -5.03 -1.00 18.05
C TRP A 84 -6.06 -1.25 16.95
N VAL A 85 -5.64 -1.94 15.89
CA VAL A 85 -6.47 -2.33 14.75
C VAL A 85 -6.53 -3.84 14.68
N ALA A 86 -7.75 -4.38 14.65
CA ALA A 86 -7.96 -5.80 14.44
C ALA A 86 -7.81 -6.12 12.95
N LEU A 87 -7.03 -7.17 12.65
CA LEU A 87 -6.88 -7.69 11.30
C LEU A 87 -7.84 -8.85 11.07
N ASP A 88 -8.36 -8.92 9.86
CA ASP A 88 -9.21 -10.04 9.44
C ASP A 88 -8.34 -11.23 9.01
N HIS A 89 -8.69 -12.43 9.45
CA HIS A 89 -7.98 -13.66 9.06
C HIS A 89 -8.04 -13.93 7.56
N ALA A 90 -9.13 -13.59 6.89
CA ALA A 90 -9.26 -13.73 5.43
C ALA A 90 -8.26 -12.81 4.72
N ASP A 91 -8.13 -11.56 5.18
CA ASP A 91 -7.18 -10.59 4.63
C ASP A 91 -5.72 -11.01 4.90
N LEU A 92 -5.41 -11.56 6.09
CA LEU A 92 -4.09 -12.13 6.40
C LEU A 92 -3.77 -13.32 5.49
N THR A 93 -4.75 -14.21 5.26
CA THR A 93 -4.58 -15.37 4.37
C THR A 93 -4.35 -14.94 2.94
N ALA A 94 -5.10 -13.95 2.43
CA ALA A 94 -4.91 -13.39 1.11
C ALA A 94 -3.53 -12.73 0.95
N ALA A 95 -3.10 -11.96 1.96
CA ALA A 95 -1.78 -11.34 1.97
C ALA A 95 -0.65 -12.38 2.01
N ALA A 96 -0.81 -13.45 2.82
CA ALA A 96 0.15 -14.55 2.87
C ALA A 96 0.29 -15.25 1.50
N ALA A 97 -0.81 -15.55 0.84
CA ALA A 97 -0.82 -16.16 -0.49
C ALA A 97 -0.14 -15.25 -1.54
N ALA A 98 -0.48 -13.96 -1.54
CA ALA A 98 0.11 -12.99 -2.46
C ALA A 98 1.63 -12.81 -2.25
N LEU A 99 2.12 -12.86 -1.01
CA LEU A 99 3.55 -12.83 -0.73
C LEU A 99 4.26 -14.13 -1.07
N ALA A 100 3.61 -15.29 -0.83
CA ALA A 100 4.17 -16.61 -1.17
C ALA A 100 4.37 -16.75 -2.70
N GLU A 101 3.43 -16.26 -3.50
CA GLU A 101 3.53 -16.22 -4.96
C GLU A 101 4.78 -15.46 -5.44
N ARG A 102 5.20 -14.45 -4.67
CA ARG A 102 6.33 -13.54 -5.00
C ARG A 102 7.62 -13.84 -4.25
N SER A 103 7.63 -14.86 -3.39
CA SER A 103 8.73 -15.16 -2.47
C SER A 103 10.08 -15.39 -3.16
N ASN A 104 10.06 -15.93 -4.37
CA ASN A 104 11.27 -16.22 -5.17
C ASN A 104 11.69 -15.04 -6.07
N THR A 105 10.90 -13.97 -6.13
CA THR A 105 11.17 -12.81 -6.99
C THR A 105 11.95 -11.78 -6.19
N THR A 106 13.27 -11.85 -6.30
CA THR A 106 14.21 -10.95 -5.60
C THR A 106 14.80 -9.87 -6.50
N GLN A 107 14.61 -9.99 -7.81
CA GLN A 107 15.05 -9.01 -8.80
C GLN A 107 13.96 -8.84 -9.85
N LEU A 108 13.75 -7.59 -10.26
CA LEU A 108 12.83 -7.21 -11.32
C LEU A 108 13.44 -6.13 -12.20
N THR A 109 13.08 -6.15 -13.48
CA THR A 109 13.34 -5.04 -14.40
C THR A 109 12.37 -3.88 -14.13
N GLY A 110 12.72 -2.67 -14.59
CA GLY A 110 11.83 -1.51 -14.47
C GLY A 110 10.45 -1.75 -15.10
N ALA A 111 10.41 -2.44 -16.25
CA ALA A 111 9.15 -2.78 -16.91
C ALA A 111 8.30 -3.76 -16.09
N GLU A 112 8.91 -4.79 -15.49
CA GLU A 112 8.20 -5.74 -14.62
C GLU A 112 7.67 -5.06 -13.36
N MET A 113 8.47 -4.18 -12.72
CA MET A 113 8.03 -3.39 -11.57
C MET A 113 6.81 -2.53 -11.92
N LEU A 114 6.82 -1.89 -13.10
CA LEU A 114 5.70 -1.08 -13.57
C LEU A 114 4.45 -1.93 -13.83
N ARG A 115 4.59 -3.11 -14.44
CA ARG A 115 3.47 -4.04 -14.67
C ARG A 115 2.83 -4.47 -13.36
N HIS A 116 3.64 -4.81 -12.35
CA HIS A 116 3.13 -5.10 -11.01
C HIS A 116 2.42 -3.88 -10.40
N ALA A 117 3.01 -2.68 -10.47
CA ALA A 117 2.42 -1.46 -9.92
C ALA A 117 1.06 -1.11 -10.57
N LEU A 118 0.89 -1.43 -11.84
CA LEU A 118 -0.36 -1.25 -12.58
C LEU A 118 -1.36 -2.41 -12.38
N GLY A 119 -1.02 -3.41 -11.57
CA GLY A 119 -1.89 -4.55 -11.31
C GLY A 119 -2.04 -5.52 -12.48
N LEU A 120 -1.09 -5.54 -13.40
CA LEU A 120 -1.14 -6.41 -14.59
C LEU A 120 -0.60 -7.82 -14.32
N ASP A 121 0.15 -8.01 -13.23
CA ASP A 121 0.79 -9.28 -12.89
C ASP A 121 0.51 -9.68 -11.43
N GLY A 122 0.19 -10.96 -11.24
CA GLY A 122 0.02 -11.60 -9.94
C GLY A 122 -1.26 -11.24 -9.19
N THR A 123 -1.46 -11.90 -8.06
CA THR A 123 -2.64 -11.71 -7.21
C THR A 123 -2.66 -10.30 -6.60
N GLN A 124 -3.78 -9.60 -6.74
CA GLN A 124 -4.03 -8.29 -6.18
C GLN A 124 -4.72 -8.39 -4.82
N LEU A 125 -4.36 -7.48 -3.89
CA LEU A 125 -5.09 -7.26 -2.65
C LEU A 125 -6.08 -6.09 -2.82
N ALA A 126 -7.06 -6.00 -1.93
CA ALA A 126 -8.13 -4.99 -2.01
C ALA A 126 -7.60 -3.54 -2.01
N GLY A 127 -6.50 -3.27 -1.35
CA GLY A 127 -5.81 -1.97 -1.34
C GLY A 127 -4.82 -1.76 -2.49
N GLY A 128 -4.75 -2.71 -3.43
CA GLY A 128 -3.85 -2.61 -4.58
C GLY A 128 -2.38 -2.78 -4.24
N MET A 129 -1.52 -2.11 -5.01
CA MET A 129 -0.07 -2.16 -4.82
C MET A 129 0.55 -0.77 -4.83
N SER A 130 1.60 -0.59 -4.02
CA SER A 130 2.44 0.60 -4.01
C SER A 130 3.89 0.24 -4.33
N LEU A 131 4.55 1.09 -5.11
CA LEU A 131 5.96 0.97 -5.46
C LEU A 131 6.76 2.03 -4.69
N HIS A 132 7.82 1.60 -4.02
CA HIS A 132 8.69 2.44 -3.20
C HIS A 132 10.17 2.18 -3.53
N GLY A 133 11.03 3.10 -3.10
CA GLY A 133 12.48 3.01 -3.30
C GLY A 133 12.95 3.79 -4.52
N SER A 134 14.25 3.63 -4.85
CA SER A 134 14.90 4.34 -5.95
C SER A 134 15.01 3.44 -7.17
N SER A 135 14.09 3.60 -8.11
CA SER A 135 14.10 2.90 -9.39
C SER A 135 13.39 3.73 -10.46
N TRP A 136 13.76 3.51 -11.72
CA TRP A 136 13.11 4.17 -12.84
C TRP A 136 11.57 4.04 -12.82
N ALA A 137 11.04 2.88 -12.44
CA ALA A 137 9.60 2.67 -12.36
C ALA A 137 8.95 3.48 -11.22
N ALA A 138 9.63 3.62 -10.07
CA ALA A 138 9.15 4.44 -8.97
C ALA A 138 9.14 5.92 -9.34
N ASP A 139 10.21 6.40 -9.97
CA ASP A 139 10.34 7.79 -10.43
C ASP A 139 9.28 8.11 -11.50
N LEU A 140 9.01 7.18 -12.43
CA LEU A 140 7.97 7.32 -13.43
C LEU A 140 6.57 7.42 -12.81
N MET A 141 6.25 6.54 -11.85
CA MET A 141 4.97 6.57 -11.16
C MET A 141 4.77 7.85 -10.33
N GLU A 142 5.82 8.36 -9.71
CA GLU A 142 5.76 9.62 -8.96
C GLU A 142 5.60 10.82 -9.91
N SER A 143 6.35 10.83 -11.01
CA SER A 143 6.21 11.86 -12.05
C SER A 143 4.80 11.88 -12.65
N ALA A 144 4.22 10.71 -12.92
CA ALA A 144 2.85 10.60 -13.42
C ALA A 144 1.82 11.19 -12.44
N LYS A 145 2.00 10.98 -11.13
CA LYS A 145 1.13 11.60 -10.11
C LYS A 145 1.26 13.12 -10.08
N SER A 146 2.49 13.63 -10.20
CA SER A 146 2.74 15.08 -10.17
C SER A 146 2.18 15.80 -11.38
N VAL A 147 2.25 15.18 -12.56
CA VAL A 147 1.66 15.74 -13.79
C VAL A 147 0.14 15.83 -13.70
N ALA A 148 -0.50 14.82 -13.12
CA ALA A 148 -1.96 14.82 -12.94
C ALA A 148 -2.48 15.93 -12.00
N THR A 149 -1.61 16.52 -11.18
CA THR A 149 -1.97 17.60 -10.23
C THR A 149 -1.67 19.01 -10.74
N ASN A 150 -0.98 19.17 -11.86
CA ASN A 150 -0.64 20.47 -12.43
C ASN A 150 -1.64 20.84 -13.56
N PRO A 151 -2.68 21.63 -13.26
CA PRO A 151 -3.58 22.11 -14.31
C PRO A 151 -2.81 22.99 -15.31
N VAL A 152 -2.95 22.70 -16.57
CA VAL A 152 -2.35 23.53 -17.62
C VAL A 152 -3.10 24.85 -17.72
N VAL A 153 -2.35 25.95 -17.72
CA VAL A 153 -2.90 27.28 -17.97
C VAL A 153 -3.37 27.36 -19.44
N THR A 154 -4.55 27.90 -19.65
CA THR A 154 -5.09 28.10 -21.00
C THR A 154 -4.08 28.87 -21.85
N PRO A 155 -3.71 28.37 -23.05
CA PRO A 155 -2.73 29.05 -23.92
C PRO A 155 -3.20 30.42 -24.32
N ASP A 156 -2.26 31.36 -24.43
CA ASP A 156 -2.55 32.70 -24.98
C ASP A 156 -3.16 32.62 -26.38
N GLY A 157 -4.29 33.25 -26.56
CA GLY A 157 -5.01 33.24 -27.85
C GLY A 157 -6.10 32.18 -27.96
N PHE A 158 -6.33 31.36 -26.95
CA PHE A 158 -7.49 30.49 -26.88
C PHE A 158 -8.70 31.29 -26.36
N ASP A 159 -9.73 31.42 -27.18
CA ASP A 159 -10.96 32.15 -26.84
C ASP A 159 -11.97 31.20 -26.19
N GLY A 160 -11.83 30.98 -24.86
CA GLY A 160 -12.69 30.13 -24.08
C GLY A 160 -12.03 29.63 -22.79
N ASP A 161 -12.84 29.09 -21.87
CA ASP A 161 -12.38 28.45 -20.63
C ASP A 161 -12.34 26.92 -20.79
N LEU A 162 -11.21 26.31 -20.42
CA LEU A 162 -11.09 24.87 -20.35
C LEU A 162 -11.88 24.35 -19.14
N ARG A 163 -12.69 23.34 -19.33
CA ARG A 163 -13.28 22.60 -18.22
C ARG A 163 -12.19 21.86 -17.45
N SER A 164 -12.40 21.60 -16.16
CA SER A 164 -11.40 20.94 -15.28
C SER A 164 -10.80 19.68 -15.91
N TYR A 165 -11.64 18.79 -16.44
CA TYR A 165 -11.18 17.56 -17.09
C TYR A 165 -10.37 17.79 -18.38
N GLN A 166 -10.60 18.90 -19.07
CA GLN A 166 -9.83 19.27 -20.29
C GLN A 166 -8.45 19.81 -19.89
N SER A 167 -8.39 20.64 -18.85
CA SER A 167 -7.13 21.14 -18.28
C SER A 167 -6.26 19.98 -17.74
N GLU A 168 -6.87 19.01 -17.09
CA GLU A 168 -6.20 17.78 -16.63
C GLU A 168 -5.67 16.95 -17.80
N ALA A 169 -6.50 16.74 -18.84
CA ALA A 169 -6.10 15.99 -20.03
C ALA A 169 -4.94 16.64 -20.79
N LEU A 170 -4.93 17.99 -20.89
CA LEU A 170 -3.82 18.73 -21.48
C LEU A 170 -2.54 18.66 -20.66
N GLY A 171 -2.66 18.54 -19.34
CA GLY A 171 -1.51 18.33 -18.45
C GLY A 171 -0.81 16.96 -18.64
N TRP A 172 -1.47 16.03 -19.32
CA TRP A 172 -0.93 14.71 -19.66
C TRP A 172 -0.21 14.66 -21.03
N LEU A 173 -0.42 15.64 -21.90
CA LEU A 173 0.17 15.74 -23.24
C LEU A 173 1.47 16.53 -23.25
#